data_04a6742712fa06cea5a5499fdb462ef4
#
_entry.id   04a6742712fa06cea5a5499fdb462ef4
#
_cell.length_a   1.000
_cell.length_b   1.000
_cell.length_c   1.000
_cell.angle_alpha   90.00
_cell.angle_beta   90.00
_cell.angle_gamma   90.00
#
_symmetry.space_group_name_H-M   'P 1'
#
loop_
_entity.id
_entity.type
_entity.pdbx_description
1 polymer ?
#
loop_
_entity_poly.entity_id
_entity_poly.type
_entity_poly.pdbx_seq_one_letter_code
_entity_poly.pdbx_strand_id
1 'polypeptide(L)' 'MTKGLELAKKLAVLGWIFRQGLITEDEYNRTKIHIMGEYGVVSFMTA' A
#
# COMPACT_ATOMS: atom_id res chain seq x y z
N MET A 1 10.12 -13.15 -8.87
CA MET A 1 9.82 -11.83 -8.37
C MET A 1 9.69 -11.83 -6.86
N THR A 2 10.22 -10.83 -6.20
CA THR A 2 10.21 -10.77 -4.75
C THR A 2 8.92 -10.11 -4.25
N LYS A 3 8.54 -10.42 -3.02
CA LYS A 3 7.37 -9.80 -2.39
C LYS A 3 7.56 -8.30 -2.27
N GLY A 4 8.79 -7.85 -2.02
CA GLY A 4 9.07 -6.44 -1.91
C GLY A 4 8.78 -5.68 -3.20
N LEU A 5 9.08 -6.29 -4.34
CA LEU A 5 8.82 -5.67 -5.63
C LEU A 5 7.33 -5.60 -5.91
N GLU A 6 6.59 -6.66 -5.58
CA GLU A 6 5.14 -6.67 -5.76
C GLU A 6 4.49 -5.62 -4.88
N LEU A 7 4.95 -5.51 -3.63
CA LEU A 7 4.44 -4.52 -2.71
C LEU A 7 4.68 -3.11 -3.24
N ALA A 8 5.87 -2.86 -3.73
CA ALA A 8 6.22 -1.55 -4.28
C ALA A 8 5.32 -1.18 -5.45
N LYS A 9 5.05 -2.14 -6.32
CA LYS A 9 4.17 -1.93 -7.47
C LYS A 9 2.76 -1.59 -7.02
N LYS A 10 2.23 -2.33 -6.05
CA LYS A 10 0.88 -2.09 -5.55
C LYS A 10 0.76 -0.72 -4.90
N LEU A 11 1.75 -0.34 -4.11
CA LEU A 11 1.74 0.96 -3.46
C LEU A 11 1.88 2.10 -4.46
N ALA A 12 2.66 1.88 -5.51
CA ALA A 12 2.82 2.88 -6.55
C ALA A 12 1.51 3.12 -7.30
N VAL A 13 0.80 2.03 -7.63
CA VAL A 13 -0.50 2.14 -8.30
C VAL A 13 -1.51 2.83 -7.38
N LEU A 14 -1.51 2.48 -6.12
CA LEU A 14 -2.40 3.10 -5.15
C LEU A 14 -2.14 4.60 -5.04
N GLY A 15 -0.88 4.98 -4.99
CA GLY A 15 -0.50 6.39 -4.93
C GLY A 15 -0.95 7.14 -6.18
N TRP A 16 -0.83 6.49 -7.34
CA TRP A 16 -1.24 7.08 -8.59
C TRP A 16 -2.76 7.32 -8.61
N ILE A 17 -3.53 6.33 -8.18
CA ILE A 17 -4.98 6.42 -8.11
C ILE A 17 -5.40 7.55 -7.18
N PHE A 18 -4.74 7.66 -6.05
CA PHE A 18 -5.02 8.70 -5.08
C PHE A 18 -4.75 10.09 -5.67
N ARG A 19 -3.65 10.23 -6.39
CA ARG A 19 -3.29 11.50 -7.02
C ARG A 19 -4.27 11.90 -8.10
N GLN A 20 -4.91 10.93 -8.74
CA GLN A 20 -5.93 11.19 -9.75
C GLN A 20 -7.27 11.61 -9.11
N GLY A 21 -7.38 11.52 -7.80
CA GLY A 21 -8.60 11.89 -7.11
C GLY A 21 -9.70 10.85 -7.20
N LEU A 22 -9.33 9.60 -7.52
CA LEU A 22 -10.31 8.53 -7.66
C LEU A 22 -10.72 7.93 -6.32
N ILE A 23 -9.92 8.15 -5.28
CA ILE A 23 -10.23 7.67 -3.93
C ILE A 23 -9.91 8.78 -2.93
N THR A 24 -10.52 8.69 -1.75
CA THR A 24 -10.27 9.66 -0.69
C THR A 24 -9.01 9.30 0.08
N GLU A 25 -8.54 10.25 0.90
CA GLU A 25 -7.38 10.01 1.74
C GLU A 25 -7.64 8.85 2.70
N ASP A 26 -8.86 8.77 3.23
CA ASP A 26 -9.23 7.70 4.13
C ASP A 26 -9.15 6.34 3.43
N GLU A 27 -9.67 6.27 2.21
CA GLU A 27 -9.62 5.05 1.42
C GLU A 27 -8.17 4.68 1.08
N TYR A 28 -7.37 5.68 0.79
CA TYR A 28 -5.96 5.47 0.50
C TYR A 28 -5.25 4.84 1.71
N ASN A 29 -5.46 5.43 2.88
CA ASN A 29 -4.81 4.94 4.10
C ASN A 29 -5.26 3.53 4.46
N ARG A 30 -6.54 3.24 4.35
CA ARG A 30 -7.06 1.91 4.64
C ARG A 30 -6.48 0.87 3.70
N THR A 31 -6.47 1.17 2.41
CA THR A 31 -5.95 0.25 1.41
C THR A 31 -4.46 0.02 1.61
N LYS A 32 -3.74 1.10 1.91
CA LYS A 32 -2.31 1.03 2.16
C LYS A 32 -2.00 0.10 3.33
N ILE A 33 -2.72 0.27 4.44
CA ILE A 33 -2.53 -0.56 5.63
C ILE A 33 -2.86 -2.01 5.30
N HIS A 34 -3.92 -2.24 4.55
CA HIS A 34 -4.33 -3.58 4.18
C HIS A 34 -3.26 -4.27 3.33
N ILE A 35 -2.73 -3.56 2.35
CA ILE A 35 -1.68 -4.10 1.48
C ILE A 35 -0.43 -4.42 2.28
N MET A 36 -0.02 -3.51 3.14
CA MET A 36 1.17 -3.71 3.96
C MET A 36 0.97 -4.87 4.93
N GLY A 37 -0.24 -5.02 5.46
CA GLY A 37 -0.58 -6.11 6.36
C GLY A 37 -0.47 -7.47 5.67
N GLU A 38 -0.91 -7.55 4.43
CA GLU A 38 -0.82 -8.78 3.64
C GLU A 38 0.63 -9.26 3.49
N TYR A 39 1.55 -8.32 3.43
CA TYR A 39 2.97 -8.64 3.22
C TYR A 39 3.77 -8.68 4.52
N GLY A 40 3.09 -8.45 5.65
CA GLY A 40 3.75 -8.49 6.95
C GLY A 40 4.67 -7.31 7.21
N VAL A 41 4.58 -6.27 6.39
CA VAL A 41 5.47 -5.11 6.53
C VAL A 41 5.20 -4.36 7.82
N VAL A 42 3.94 -4.31 8.24
CA VAL A 42 3.55 -3.63 9.48
C VAL A 42 4.26 -4.23 10.68
N SER A 43 4.28 -5.55 10.77
CA SER A 43 4.99 -6.26 11.84
C SER A 43 6.47 -5.89 11.85
N PHE A 44 7.04 -5.86 10.68
CA PHE A 44 8.44 -5.56 10.49
C PHE A 44 8.76 -4.14 10.97
N MET A 45 7.88 -3.21 10.67
CA MET A 45 8.06 -1.81 11.05
C MET A 45 7.87 -1.56 12.54
N THR A 46 7.10 -2.39 13.20
CA THR A 46 6.83 -2.23 14.63
C THR A 46 7.79 -3.02 15.51
N ALA A 47 8.59 -3.85 14.90
CA ALA A 47 9.59 -4.64 15.62
C ALA A 47 10.85 -3.82 15.99
#